data_6578906a92e50b0216d4b83115c93fba
#
_entry.id   6578906a92e50b0216d4b83115c93fba
#
_cell.length_a   1.000
_cell.length_b   1.000
_cell.length_c   1.000
_cell.angle_alpha   90.00
_cell.angle_beta   90.00
_cell.angle_gamma   90.00
#
_symmetry.space_group_name_H-M   'P 1'
#
loop_
_entity.id
_entity.type
_entity.pdbx_description
1 polymer ?
#
loop_
_entity_poly.entity_id
_entity_poly.type
_entity_poly.pdbx_seq_one_letter_code
_entity_poly.pdbx_strand_id
1 'polypeptide(L)'
;MAADTTSGVEHTDDGRHIVVDGRMWRATDPLIPEGRRAELVSILMAWRREVRRTHGARASRDGVQAAKVALGERGTPWWEQSEDERRARWETPVESPES
;
A
#
# COMPACT_ATOMS: atom_id res chain seq x y z
N MET A 1 9.45 -25.12 -4.07
CA MET A 1 9.38 -24.63 -4.40
C MET A 1 9.06 -23.82 -4.43
N ALA A 2 8.89 -23.54 -4.36
CA ALA A 2 8.66 -22.85 -4.59
C ALA A 2 8.42 -21.92 -4.69
N ALA A 3 8.16 -21.69 -4.49
CA ALA A 3 7.83 -20.82 -4.66
C ALA A 3 8.13 -19.82 -4.65
N ASP A 4 8.33 -19.69 -4.50
CA ASP A 4 8.59 -18.78 -4.56
C ASP A 4 8.93 -17.95 -4.85
N THR A 5 9.07 -18.09 -4.82
CA THR A 5 9.51 -17.45 -5.52
C THR A 5 8.99 -16.50 -5.90
N THR A 6 8.26 -16.64 -5.96
CA THR A 6 7.57 -15.85 -6.49
C THR A 6 7.81 -14.58 -6.31
N SER A 7 8.12 -14.04 -5.99
CA SER A 7 8.07 -12.73 -5.95
C SER A 7 9.27 -12.14 -5.44
N GLY A 8 10.19 -12.72 -4.97
CA GLY A 8 11.33 -12.09 -4.35
C GLY A 8 10.96 -11.26 -3.14
N VAL A 9 9.75 -11.41 -2.62
CA VAL A 9 9.30 -10.67 -1.47
C VAL A 9 9.32 -11.55 -0.24
N GLU A 10 10.00 -11.10 0.79
CA GLU A 10 10.06 -11.80 2.06
C GLU A 10 9.36 -10.97 3.12
N HIS A 11 8.66 -11.63 4.01
CA HIS A 11 8.07 -10.94 5.16
C HIS A 11 8.97 -11.15 6.37
N THR A 12 9.02 -10.13 7.24
CA THR A 12 9.71 -10.30 8.52
C THR A 12 8.91 -11.24 9.41
N ASP A 13 9.56 -11.79 10.43
CA ASP A 13 8.92 -12.79 11.30
C ASP A 13 7.64 -12.28 11.94
N ASP A 14 7.57 -10.99 12.26
CA ASP A 14 6.37 -10.40 12.86
C ASP A 14 5.31 -10.00 11.83
N GLY A 15 5.59 -10.17 10.54
CA GLY A 15 4.65 -9.83 9.48
C GLY A 15 4.47 -8.35 9.23
N ARG A 16 5.23 -7.50 9.93
CA ARG A 16 5.03 -6.05 9.84
C ARG A 16 5.74 -5.39 8.68
N HIS A 17 6.75 -6.06 8.13
CA HIS A 17 7.56 -5.52 7.05
C HIS A 17 7.77 -6.54 5.97
N ILE A 18 8.10 -6.06 4.78
CA ILE A 18 8.54 -6.89 3.67
C ILE A 18 9.94 -6.44 3.28
N VAL A 19 10.71 -7.35 2.71
CA VAL A 19 12.06 -7.05 2.22
C VAL A 19 12.05 -7.29 0.73
N VAL A 20 12.39 -6.25 -0.03
CA VAL A 20 12.45 -6.31 -1.49
C VAL A 20 13.80 -5.77 -1.91
N ASP A 21 14.58 -6.58 -2.60
CA ASP A 21 15.92 -6.20 -3.06
C ASP A 21 16.78 -5.65 -1.91
N GLY A 22 16.71 -6.30 -0.77
CA GLY A 22 17.51 -5.94 0.40
C GLY A 22 16.99 -4.73 1.17
N ARG A 23 15.87 -4.18 0.75
CA ARG A 23 15.30 -3.00 1.36
C ARG A 23 14.03 -3.35 2.13
N MET A 24 13.90 -2.80 3.33
CA MET A 24 12.75 -3.10 4.19
C MET A 24 11.66 -2.05 3.98
N TRP A 25 10.44 -2.53 3.79
CA TRP A 25 9.26 -1.68 3.61
C TRP A 25 8.18 -2.16 4.56
N ARG A 26 7.29 -1.25 4.97
CA ARG A 26 6.16 -1.66 5.79
C ARG A 26 5.20 -2.50 4.95
N ALA A 27 4.73 -3.61 5.52
CA ALA A 27 3.77 -4.48 4.85
C ALA A 27 2.40 -3.82 4.82
N THR A 28 1.57 -4.21 3.85
CA THR A 28 0.17 -3.82 3.78
C THR A 28 -0.55 -4.37 5.01
N ASP A 29 -1.50 -3.61 5.55
CA ASP A 29 -2.31 -4.05 6.69
C ASP A 29 -3.07 -5.33 6.31
N PRO A 30 -2.82 -6.44 7.00
CA PRO A 30 -3.48 -7.71 6.65
C PRO A 30 -4.96 -7.76 7.01
N LEU A 31 -5.45 -6.82 7.79
CA LEU A 31 -6.85 -6.80 8.18
C LEU A 31 -7.76 -6.26 7.08
N ILE A 32 -7.21 -5.56 6.09
CA ILE A 32 -7.99 -4.98 5.00
C ILE A 32 -8.71 -6.11 4.24
N PRO A 33 -10.04 -5.99 4.05
CA PRO A 33 -10.75 -6.99 3.26
C PRO A 33 -10.16 -7.11 1.86
N GLU A 34 -10.14 -8.33 1.34
CA GLU A 34 -9.45 -8.63 0.08
C GLU A 34 -9.91 -7.73 -1.07
N GLY A 35 -11.23 -7.52 -1.20
CA GLY A 35 -11.75 -6.68 -2.28
C GLY A 35 -11.29 -5.25 -2.17
N ARG A 36 -11.27 -4.71 -0.95
CA ARG A 36 -10.82 -3.33 -0.75
C ARG A 36 -9.31 -3.21 -0.96
N ARG A 37 -8.55 -4.22 -0.52
CA ARG A 37 -7.10 -4.22 -0.74
C ARG A 37 -6.80 -4.20 -2.25
N ALA A 38 -7.50 -5.03 -3.02
CA ALA A 38 -7.29 -5.07 -4.46
C ALA A 38 -7.62 -3.73 -5.11
N GLU A 39 -8.70 -3.09 -4.67
CA GLU A 39 -9.07 -1.77 -5.14
C GLU A 39 -7.98 -0.74 -4.88
N LEU A 40 -7.48 -0.71 -3.64
CA LEU A 40 -6.46 0.25 -3.25
C LEU A 40 -5.15 0.01 -3.99
N VAL A 41 -4.79 -1.24 -4.21
CA VAL A 41 -3.59 -1.57 -4.98
C VAL A 41 -3.73 -1.09 -6.42
N SER A 42 -4.92 -1.28 -7.02
CA SER A 42 -5.18 -0.82 -8.38
C SER A 42 -5.03 0.70 -8.47
N ILE A 43 -5.58 1.43 -7.49
CA ILE A 43 -5.47 2.89 -7.44
C ILE A 43 -4.00 3.30 -7.29
N LEU A 44 -3.27 2.62 -6.41
CA LEU A 44 -1.85 2.90 -6.22
C LEU A 44 -1.07 2.72 -7.53
N MET A 45 -1.33 1.62 -8.24
CA MET A 45 -0.63 1.36 -9.49
C MET A 45 -0.94 2.42 -10.54
N ALA A 46 -2.19 2.89 -10.58
CA ALA A 46 -2.59 3.95 -11.51
C ALA A 46 -1.82 5.25 -11.21
N TRP A 47 -1.70 5.61 -9.92
CA TRP A 47 -0.93 6.81 -9.56
C TRP A 47 0.56 6.64 -9.84
N ARG A 48 1.10 5.44 -9.67
CA ARG A 48 2.51 5.20 -9.96
C ARG A 48 2.79 5.38 -11.45
N ARG A 49 1.85 4.99 -12.31
CA ARG A 49 1.97 5.25 -13.75
C ARG A 49 1.96 6.75 -14.02
N GLU A 50 1.11 7.51 -13.30
CA GLU A 50 1.06 8.96 -13.45
C GLU A 50 2.36 9.62 -12.99
N VAL A 51 2.97 9.11 -11.92
CA VAL A 51 4.26 9.64 -11.48
C VAL A 51 5.29 9.51 -12.61
N ARG A 52 5.31 8.36 -13.29
CA ARG A 52 6.25 8.18 -14.40
C ARG A 52 5.90 9.09 -15.58
N ARG A 53 4.61 9.18 -15.91
CA ARG A 53 4.17 9.99 -17.05
C ARG A 53 4.47 11.47 -16.84
N THR A 54 4.33 11.95 -15.62
CA THR A 54 4.48 13.37 -15.30
C THR A 54 5.85 13.71 -14.74
N HIS A 55 6.77 12.75 -14.71
CA HIS A 55 8.10 12.95 -14.13
C HIS A 55 8.03 13.45 -12.69
N GLY A 56 7.12 12.88 -11.92
CA GLY A 56 7.05 13.17 -10.49
C GLY A 56 6.24 14.39 -10.13
N ALA A 57 5.23 14.73 -10.91
CA ALA A 57 4.35 15.85 -10.58
C ALA A 57 3.79 15.67 -9.18
N ARG A 58 3.61 16.80 -8.47
CA ARG A 58 3.17 16.78 -7.07
C ARG A 58 1.85 16.07 -6.89
N ALA A 59 0.87 16.36 -7.75
CA ALA A 59 -0.45 15.73 -7.64
C ALA A 59 -0.35 14.22 -7.75
N SER A 60 0.50 13.73 -8.64
CA SER A 60 0.68 12.29 -8.83
C SER A 60 1.31 11.66 -7.59
N ARG A 61 2.31 12.32 -7.00
CA ARG A 61 2.96 11.81 -5.79
C ARG A 61 2.01 11.85 -4.60
N ASP A 62 1.14 12.87 -4.53
CA ASP A 62 0.12 12.94 -3.48
C ASP A 62 -0.86 11.78 -3.62
N GLY A 63 -1.19 11.39 -4.85
CA GLY A 63 -2.06 10.23 -5.09
C GLY A 63 -1.43 8.93 -4.57
N VAL A 64 -0.14 8.75 -4.85
CA VAL A 64 0.60 7.59 -4.33
C VAL A 64 0.56 7.58 -2.80
N GLN A 65 0.80 8.75 -2.20
CA GLN A 65 0.82 8.87 -0.75
C GLN A 65 -0.53 8.47 -0.15
N ALA A 66 -1.62 9.00 -0.70
CA ALA A 66 -2.96 8.70 -0.19
C ALA A 66 -3.28 7.21 -0.27
N ALA A 67 -2.94 6.57 -1.38
CA ALA A 67 -3.19 5.15 -1.54
C ALA A 67 -2.36 4.32 -0.55
N LYS A 68 -1.11 4.70 -0.36
CA LYS A 68 -0.25 3.98 0.58
C LYS A 68 -0.70 4.16 2.03
N VAL A 69 -1.20 5.35 2.38
CA VAL A 69 -1.74 5.57 3.72
C VAL A 69 -2.95 4.65 3.93
N ALA A 70 -3.86 4.58 2.96
CA ALA A 70 -5.04 3.73 3.08
C ALA A 70 -4.66 2.25 3.23
N LEU A 71 -3.60 1.83 2.56
CA LEU A 71 -3.12 0.44 2.64
C LEU A 71 -2.37 0.15 3.95
N GLY A 72 -2.12 1.17 4.77
CA GLY A 72 -1.37 0.99 6.01
C GLY A 72 0.14 0.97 5.82
N GLU A 73 0.60 1.27 4.61
CA GLU A 73 2.03 1.24 4.29
C GLU A 73 2.73 2.54 4.66
N ARG A 74 1.98 3.58 4.99
CA ARG A 74 2.51 4.86 5.45
C ARG A 74 1.59 5.42 6.52
N GLY A 75 2.08 6.45 7.22
CA GLY A 75 1.35 7.04 8.32
C GLY A 75 1.54 6.22 9.58
N THR A 76 0.55 6.28 10.48
CA THR A 76 0.63 5.52 11.73
C THR A 76 0.72 4.04 11.43
N PRO A 77 1.65 3.31 12.06
CA PRO A 77 1.76 1.87 11.83
C PRO A 77 0.43 1.17 12.13
N TRP A 78 0.01 0.30 11.21
CA TRP A 78 -1.29 -0.36 11.36
C TRP A 78 -1.36 -1.23 12.62
N TRP A 79 -0.24 -1.78 13.05
CA TRP A 79 -0.21 -2.64 14.24
C TRP A 79 -0.34 -1.84 15.54
N GLU A 80 -0.27 -0.51 15.47
CA GLU A 80 -0.49 0.36 16.62
C GLU A 80 -1.91 0.92 16.64
N GLN A 81 -2.70 0.63 15.63
CA GLN A 81 -4.07 1.15 15.53
C GLN A 81 -5.08 0.11 16.00
N SER A 82 -6.17 0.59 16.59
CA SER A 82 -7.30 -0.29 16.92
C SER A 82 -7.97 -0.78 15.65
N GLU A 83 -8.80 -1.82 15.77
CA GLU A 83 -9.53 -2.31 14.60
C GLU A 83 -10.42 -1.23 13.99
N ASP A 84 -11.06 -0.41 14.82
CA ASP A 84 -11.90 0.67 14.32
C ASP A 84 -11.09 1.72 13.58
N GLU A 85 -9.91 2.06 14.10
CA GLU A 85 -9.02 2.99 13.43
C GLU A 85 -8.54 2.45 12.09
N ARG A 86 -8.23 1.16 12.06
CA ARG A 86 -7.78 0.52 10.83
C ARG A 86 -8.89 0.53 9.78
N ARG A 87 -10.11 0.19 10.20
CA ARG A 87 -11.25 0.21 9.28
C ARG A 87 -11.52 1.61 8.74
N ALA A 88 -11.52 2.60 9.61
CA ALA A 88 -11.74 3.98 9.18
C ALA A 88 -10.70 4.39 8.14
N ARG A 89 -9.45 3.95 8.34
CA ARG A 89 -8.37 4.30 7.42
C ARG A 89 -8.59 3.70 6.03
N TRP A 90 -8.90 2.39 5.94
CA TRP A 90 -9.02 1.79 4.61
C TRP A 90 -10.36 2.09 3.94
N GLU A 91 -11.37 2.50 4.70
CA GLU A 91 -12.66 2.86 4.12
C GLU A 91 -12.71 4.30 3.65
N THR A 92 -11.76 5.12 4.04
CA THR A 92 -11.69 6.50 3.56
C THR A 92 -11.55 6.49 2.04
N PRO A 93 -12.39 7.26 1.34
CA PRO A 93 -12.29 7.30 -0.14
C PRO A 93 -10.92 7.75 -0.60
N VAL A 94 -10.42 7.08 -1.63
CA VAL A 94 -9.15 7.44 -2.26
C VAL A 94 -9.42 7.59 -3.75
N GLU A 95 -9.04 8.73 -4.30
CA GLU A 95 -9.29 9.02 -5.71
C GLU A 95 -8.27 8.33 -6.59
N SER A 96 -8.71 7.96 -7.80
CA SER A 96 -7.80 7.48 -8.82
C SER A 96 -7.51 8.63 -9.79
N PRO A 97 -6.42 8.53 -10.58
CA PRO A 97 -6.08 9.62 -11.50
C PRO A 97 -7.12 9.87 -12.58
N GLU A 98 -8.02 8.91 -12.84
CA GLU A 98 -9.07 9.08 -13.83
C GLU A 98 -10.32 9.73 -13.27
N SER A 99 -10.37 9.97 -12.00
CA SER A 99 -11.56 10.52 -11.34
C SER A 99 -11.72 12.00 -11.57
#